data_0cdf61b6ccacaca3c5a1319c17c54f0c
#
_entry.id   0cdf61b6ccacaca3c5a1319c17c54f0c
#
_cell.length_a   1.000
_cell.length_b   1.000
_cell.length_c   1.000
_cell.angle_alpha   90.00
_cell.angle_beta   90.00
_cell.angle_gamma   90.00
#
_symmetry.space_group_name_H-M   'P 1'
#
loop_
_entity.id
_entity.type
_entity.pdbx_description
1 polymer ?
#
loop_
_entity_poly.entity_id
_entity_poly.type
_entity_poly.pdbx_seq_one_letter_code
_entity_poly.pdbx_strand_id
1 'polypeptide(L)'
;MFEHLAAFYVYGDDRHIEYSPTEQWRYEIKVDYRQRIAWQEQALTWRLKDKKTSTEALVYTLNRMRDAYSDALEERDVECDSARKAYYLAKIDAAERQWLSVILRDKTWDNRERVASFLQQKADIAYNAGHISEAINALSQALKIEQTLYGTEFGEMTVDSNNLAGFYAQGHHYKEAKDLYLKLIAYYQSRLTPMATVISRLRFYLPENIDLDSTSPYLPLLEEYKRRQSDVSMVLYGISLLYKNNQQLEQAKDFAERAFTLDAVAYPAKMQYERLQQLANIAEGLGDNAQARRYRQMSFRHRMAHSIYPGDPQYNDFAKPGGDRCG
;
A
#
# COMPACT_ATOMS: atom_id res chain seq x y z
N MET A 1 -30.89 19.01 -4.35
CA MET A 1 -31.54 17.71 -4.05
C MET A 1 -30.71 16.54 -4.52
N PHE A 2 -30.24 16.44 -5.77
CA PHE A 2 -29.37 15.35 -6.23
C PHE A 2 -27.97 15.39 -5.60
N GLU A 3 -27.41 16.55 -5.27
CA GLU A 3 -26.13 16.65 -4.55
C GLU A 3 -26.22 16.11 -3.12
N HIS A 4 -27.34 16.30 -2.43
CA HIS A 4 -27.54 15.74 -1.10
C HIS A 4 -27.77 14.22 -1.16
N LEU A 5 -28.45 13.72 -2.18
CA LEU A 5 -28.61 12.28 -2.40
C LEU A 5 -27.27 11.64 -2.84
N ALA A 6 -26.53 12.27 -3.74
CA ALA A 6 -25.20 11.80 -4.11
C ALA A 6 -24.22 11.87 -2.93
N ALA A 7 -24.29 12.90 -2.08
CA ALA A 7 -23.51 12.98 -0.84
C ALA A 7 -23.92 11.89 0.16
N PHE A 8 -25.22 11.64 0.32
CA PHE A 8 -25.73 10.59 1.22
C PHE A 8 -25.27 9.19 0.79
N TYR A 9 -25.21 8.91 -0.53
CA TYR A 9 -24.70 7.66 -1.07
C TYR A 9 -23.16 7.65 -1.27
N VAL A 10 -22.50 8.81 -1.34
CA VAL A 10 -21.04 8.95 -1.40
C VAL A 10 -20.37 8.67 -0.04
N TYR A 11 -21.07 8.97 1.06
CA TYR A 11 -20.63 8.63 2.42
C TYR A 11 -21.12 7.26 2.90
N GLY A 12 -21.84 6.49 2.07
CA GLY A 12 -22.14 5.08 2.27
C GLY A 12 -20.92 4.18 2.00
N ASP A 13 -19.74 4.66 2.30
CA ASP A 13 -18.56 3.87 2.58
C ASP A 13 -18.91 2.99 3.81
N ASP A 14 -18.44 1.75 3.88
CA ASP A 14 -18.64 0.77 4.94
C ASP A 14 -18.30 1.26 6.36
N ARG A 15 -18.14 2.56 6.54
CA ARG A 15 -17.92 3.22 7.82
C ARG A 15 -19.24 3.55 8.47
N HIS A 16 -19.49 2.82 9.54
CA HIS A 16 -20.53 3.03 10.54
C HIS A 16 -20.93 4.50 10.68
N ILE A 17 -22.18 4.82 10.36
CA ILE A 17 -22.79 6.04 10.85
C ILE A 17 -23.02 5.82 12.34
N GLU A 18 -22.11 6.29 13.18
CA GLU A 18 -22.35 6.39 14.61
C GLU A 18 -23.40 7.47 14.86
N TYR A 19 -24.63 7.05 14.98
CA TYR A 19 -25.68 7.85 15.61
C TYR A 19 -25.67 7.61 17.11
N SER A 20 -25.45 8.66 17.87
CA SER A 20 -25.66 8.86 19.31
C SER A 20 -25.38 7.68 20.27
N PRO A 21 -24.69 7.89 21.39
CA PRO A 21 -24.31 6.84 22.35
C PRO A 21 -25.48 6.10 23.03
N THR A 22 -26.71 6.42 22.73
CA THR A 22 -27.91 5.89 23.39
C THR A 22 -28.75 4.93 22.55
N GLU A 23 -28.46 4.74 21.25
CA GLU A 23 -29.24 3.81 20.41
C GLU A 23 -28.35 2.77 19.72
N GLN A 24 -28.49 1.54 20.16
CA GLN A 24 -27.77 0.34 19.71
C GLN A 24 -28.25 -0.21 18.35
N TRP A 25 -28.50 0.60 17.32
CA TRP A 25 -28.90 0.11 16.01
C TRP A 25 -27.81 0.40 14.98
N ARG A 26 -27.02 -0.63 14.67
CA ARG A 26 -26.12 -0.63 13.51
C ARG A 26 -26.92 -1.03 12.29
N TYR A 27 -27.15 -0.11 11.38
CA TYR A 27 -27.62 -0.43 10.04
C TYR A 27 -26.43 -0.53 9.10
N GLU A 28 -26.05 -1.75 8.70
CA GLU A 28 -25.22 -1.94 7.51
C GLU A 28 -26.10 -1.69 6.27
N ILE A 29 -26.01 -0.49 5.68
CA ILE A 29 -26.60 -0.25 4.39
C ILE A 29 -25.62 -0.82 3.35
N LYS A 30 -25.87 -2.06 2.92
CA LYS A 30 -25.21 -2.63 1.74
C LYS A 30 -25.70 -1.87 0.53
N VAL A 31 -24.95 -0.86 0.08
CA VAL A 31 -25.24 -0.14 -1.16
C VAL A 31 -24.83 -1.05 -2.32
N ASP A 32 -25.79 -1.41 -3.18
CA ASP A 32 -25.49 -2.13 -4.42
C ASP A 32 -24.53 -1.26 -5.27
N TYR A 33 -23.35 -1.80 -5.58
CA TYR A 33 -22.32 -1.11 -6.36
C TYR A 33 -22.87 -0.55 -7.69
N ARG A 34 -23.86 -1.24 -8.32
CA ARG A 34 -24.51 -0.79 -9.56
C ARG A 34 -25.30 0.50 -9.38
N GLN A 35 -26.01 0.63 -8.25
CA GLN A 35 -26.70 1.86 -7.91
C GLN A 35 -25.72 2.99 -7.65
N ARG A 36 -24.64 2.71 -6.92
CA ARG A 36 -23.57 3.69 -6.67
C ARG A 36 -22.96 4.20 -7.99
N ILE A 37 -22.64 3.31 -8.92
CA ILE A 37 -22.13 3.68 -10.24
C ILE A 37 -23.15 4.56 -10.99
N ALA A 38 -24.43 4.14 -11.06
CA ALA A 38 -25.48 4.89 -11.76
C ALA A 38 -25.62 6.34 -11.22
N TRP A 39 -25.55 6.52 -9.91
CA TRP A 39 -25.58 7.86 -9.30
C TRP A 39 -24.36 8.70 -9.65
N GLN A 40 -23.16 8.12 -9.67
CA GLN A 40 -21.94 8.84 -10.05
C GLN A 40 -21.97 9.24 -11.54
N GLU A 41 -22.44 8.37 -12.43
CA GLU A 41 -22.59 8.68 -13.86
C GLU A 41 -23.60 9.83 -14.09
N GLN A 42 -24.71 9.85 -13.34
CA GLN A 42 -25.68 10.94 -13.39
C GLN A 42 -25.09 12.25 -12.86
N ALA A 43 -24.38 12.22 -11.74
CA ALA A 43 -23.72 13.39 -11.18
C ALA A 43 -22.69 13.97 -12.15
N LEU A 44 -21.89 13.15 -12.80
CA LEU A 44 -20.94 13.60 -13.81
C LEU A 44 -21.66 14.23 -15.01
N THR A 45 -22.71 13.58 -15.51
CA THR A 45 -23.48 14.07 -16.64
C THR A 45 -24.08 15.46 -16.36
N TRP A 46 -24.58 15.64 -15.14
CA TRP A 46 -25.10 16.93 -14.70
C TRP A 46 -24.00 18.00 -14.62
N ARG A 47 -22.88 17.67 -13.98
CA ARG A 47 -21.73 18.59 -13.82
C ARG A 47 -21.09 19.00 -15.14
N LEU A 48 -21.05 18.10 -16.12
CA LEU A 48 -20.55 18.42 -17.47
C LEU A 48 -21.47 19.37 -18.26
N LYS A 49 -22.77 19.39 -17.96
CA LYS A 49 -23.73 20.29 -18.58
C LYS A 49 -23.74 21.68 -17.93
N ASP A 50 -23.39 21.74 -16.65
CA ASP A 50 -23.38 23.02 -15.93
C ASP A 50 -22.04 23.75 -16.15
N LYS A 51 -22.08 24.80 -16.95
CA LYS A 51 -20.92 25.65 -17.27
C LYS A 51 -20.28 26.33 -16.05
N LYS A 52 -20.98 26.36 -14.91
CA LYS A 52 -20.46 26.91 -13.64
C LYS A 52 -19.76 25.90 -12.79
N THR A 53 -19.75 24.62 -13.17
CA THR A 53 -19.07 23.57 -12.42
C THR A 53 -17.55 23.83 -12.42
N SER A 54 -16.98 23.91 -11.25
CA SER A 54 -15.51 24.10 -11.11
C SER A 54 -14.75 22.85 -11.57
N THR A 55 -13.51 23.05 -12.00
CA THR A 55 -12.56 21.96 -12.29
C THR A 55 -12.44 20.98 -11.13
N GLU A 56 -12.39 21.51 -9.91
CA GLU A 56 -12.29 20.72 -8.68
C GLU A 56 -13.50 19.80 -8.47
N ALA A 57 -14.71 20.29 -8.70
CA ALA A 57 -15.92 19.50 -8.60
C ALA A 57 -15.98 18.38 -9.66
N LEU A 58 -15.50 18.65 -10.88
CA LEU A 58 -15.40 17.65 -11.94
C LEU A 58 -14.36 16.56 -11.58
N VAL A 59 -13.18 16.99 -11.12
CA VAL A 59 -12.09 16.10 -10.67
C VAL A 59 -12.59 15.20 -9.55
N TYR A 60 -13.26 15.75 -8.54
CA TYR A 60 -13.83 14.98 -7.45
C TYR A 60 -14.81 13.90 -7.94
N THR A 61 -15.72 14.26 -8.86
CA THR A 61 -16.71 13.30 -9.38
C THR A 61 -16.06 12.19 -10.19
N LEU A 62 -15.07 12.54 -11.02
CA LEU A 62 -14.35 11.56 -11.84
C LEU A 62 -13.55 10.59 -10.98
N ASN A 63 -12.93 11.06 -9.89
CA ASN A 63 -12.27 10.18 -8.92
C ASN A 63 -13.26 9.20 -8.27
N ARG A 64 -14.42 9.71 -7.83
CA ARG A 64 -15.46 8.86 -7.22
C ARG A 64 -16.05 7.85 -8.19
N MET A 65 -16.17 8.20 -9.46
CA MET A 65 -16.57 7.25 -10.51
C MET A 65 -15.54 6.17 -10.70
N ARG A 66 -14.27 6.54 -10.81
CA ARG A 66 -13.17 5.56 -10.93
C ARG A 66 -13.17 4.61 -9.75
N ASP A 67 -13.26 5.13 -8.52
CA ASP A 67 -13.30 4.32 -7.30
C ASP A 67 -14.51 3.36 -7.33
N ALA A 68 -15.69 3.83 -7.73
CA ALA A 68 -16.88 3.00 -7.85
C ALA A 68 -16.74 1.86 -8.90
N TYR A 69 -16.04 2.12 -10.01
CA TYR A 69 -15.74 1.08 -10.98
C TYR A 69 -14.65 0.10 -10.49
N SER A 70 -13.66 0.59 -9.72
CA SER A 70 -12.65 -0.26 -9.09
C SER A 70 -13.28 -1.20 -8.06
N ASP A 71 -14.16 -0.68 -7.19
CA ASP A 71 -14.87 -1.50 -6.22
C ASP A 71 -15.75 -2.58 -6.90
N ALA A 72 -16.35 -2.24 -8.06
CA ALA A 72 -17.10 -3.21 -8.84
C ALA A 72 -16.25 -4.39 -9.35
N LEU A 73 -14.93 -4.19 -9.56
CA LEU A 73 -14.03 -5.26 -9.96
C LEU A 73 -13.78 -6.31 -8.85
N GLU A 74 -14.00 -5.92 -7.60
CA GLU A 74 -13.84 -6.79 -6.42
C GLU A 74 -15.10 -7.64 -6.15
N GLU A 75 -16.23 -7.26 -6.78
CA GLU A 75 -17.48 -8.01 -6.64
C GLU A 75 -17.39 -9.36 -7.36
N ARG A 76 -17.84 -10.42 -6.68
CA ARG A 76 -17.71 -11.80 -7.17
C ARG A 76 -18.33 -12.02 -8.54
N ASP A 77 -19.47 -11.38 -8.83
CA ASP A 77 -20.17 -11.51 -10.11
C ASP A 77 -19.46 -10.81 -11.27
N VAL A 78 -18.53 -9.90 -10.96
CA VAL A 78 -17.67 -9.21 -11.92
C VAL A 78 -16.31 -9.91 -12.01
N GLU A 79 -15.70 -10.26 -10.88
CA GLU A 79 -14.42 -10.96 -10.84
C GLU A 79 -14.45 -12.25 -11.68
N CYS A 80 -15.58 -12.97 -11.66
CA CYS A 80 -15.78 -14.23 -12.34
C CYS A 80 -16.35 -14.10 -13.76
N ASP A 81 -16.66 -12.89 -14.22
CA ASP A 81 -17.15 -12.61 -15.57
C ASP A 81 -16.14 -11.77 -16.35
N SER A 82 -15.38 -12.40 -17.23
CA SER A 82 -14.32 -11.73 -18.02
C SER A 82 -14.86 -10.56 -18.86
N ALA A 83 -16.08 -10.63 -19.36
CA ALA A 83 -16.70 -9.57 -20.16
C ALA A 83 -17.06 -8.36 -19.28
N ARG A 84 -17.62 -8.59 -18.08
CA ARG A 84 -17.91 -7.54 -17.12
C ARG A 84 -16.63 -6.91 -16.59
N LYS A 85 -15.64 -7.72 -16.28
CA LYS A 85 -14.31 -7.22 -15.86
C LYS A 85 -13.71 -6.29 -16.91
N ALA A 86 -13.70 -6.72 -18.18
CA ALA A 86 -13.23 -5.88 -19.29
C ALA A 86 -14.05 -4.60 -19.46
N TYR A 87 -15.37 -4.66 -19.25
CA TYR A 87 -16.24 -3.48 -19.30
C TYR A 87 -15.87 -2.46 -18.23
N TYR A 88 -15.70 -2.88 -16.96
CA TYR A 88 -15.35 -1.94 -15.90
C TYR A 88 -13.93 -1.39 -16.03
N LEU A 89 -12.96 -2.19 -16.47
CA LEU A 89 -11.62 -1.70 -16.79
C LEU A 89 -11.66 -0.61 -17.89
N ALA A 90 -12.46 -0.80 -18.95
CA ALA A 90 -12.64 0.21 -19.97
C ALA A 90 -13.30 1.49 -19.45
N LYS A 91 -14.23 1.38 -18.49
CA LYS A 91 -14.87 2.53 -17.82
C LYS A 91 -13.88 3.29 -16.95
N ILE A 92 -13.02 2.61 -16.20
CA ILE A 92 -11.93 3.22 -15.41
C ILE A 92 -11.02 4.02 -16.35
N ASP A 93 -10.53 3.41 -17.42
CA ASP A 93 -9.64 4.06 -18.39
C ASP A 93 -10.30 5.30 -19.07
N ALA A 94 -11.60 5.23 -19.36
CA ALA A 94 -12.35 6.37 -19.88
C ALA A 94 -12.47 7.51 -18.84
N ALA A 95 -12.77 7.20 -17.58
CA ALA A 95 -12.84 8.18 -16.51
C ALA A 95 -11.48 8.85 -16.27
N GLU A 96 -10.39 8.07 -16.31
CA GLU A 96 -9.02 8.55 -16.20
C GLU A 96 -8.63 9.50 -17.33
N ARG A 97 -8.92 9.15 -18.58
CA ARG A 97 -8.67 10.06 -19.71
C ARG A 97 -9.43 11.36 -19.58
N GLN A 98 -10.69 11.31 -19.14
CA GLN A 98 -11.49 12.49 -18.93
C GLN A 98 -10.95 13.34 -17.78
N TRP A 99 -10.53 12.73 -16.68
CA TRP A 99 -9.89 13.38 -15.55
C TRP A 99 -8.63 14.14 -15.96
N LEU A 100 -7.72 13.48 -16.70
CA LEU A 100 -6.53 14.13 -17.24
C LEU A 100 -6.89 15.31 -18.15
N SER A 101 -7.90 15.17 -19.00
CA SER A 101 -8.32 16.26 -19.90
C SER A 101 -8.85 17.46 -19.15
N VAL A 102 -9.54 17.26 -18.03
CA VAL A 102 -10.08 18.33 -17.18
C VAL A 102 -8.94 19.06 -16.48
N ILE A 103 -8.00 18.32 -15.85
CA ILE A 103 -6.87 18.91 -15.12
C ILE A 103 -5.92 19.67 -16.05
N LEU A 104 -5.58 19.10 -17.20
CA LEU A 104 -4.64 19.74 -18.12
C LEU A 104 -5.20 21.01 -18.79
N ARG A 105 -6.52 21.23 -18.77
CA ARG A 105 -7.15 22.47 -19.25
C ARG A 105 -7.04 23.62 -18.26
N ASP A 106 -7.00 23.33 -16.98
CA ASP A 106 -6.93 24.34 -15.94
C ASP A 106 -5.49 24.80 -15.73
N LYS A 107 -5.17 25.97 -16.25
CA LYS A 107 -3.85 26.57 -16.15
C LYS A 107 -3.64 27.41 -14.87
N THR A 108 -4.65 27.51 -14.04
CA THR A 108 -4.62 28.36 -12.82
C THR A 108 -3.93 27.67 -11.65
N TRP A 109 -3.66 26.37 -11.76
CA TRP A 109 -3.09 25.54 -10.72
C TRP A 109 -1.74 24.92 -11.11
N ASP A 110 -0.87 24.74 -10.14
CA ASP A 110 0.23 23.77 -10.26
C ASP A 110 -0.35 22.36 -10.11
N ASN A 111 -0.68 21.74 -11.22
CA ASN A 111 -1.34 20.44 -11.26
C ASN A 111 -0.40 19.25 -11.07
N ARG A 112 0.91 19.48 -10.92
CA ARG A 112 1.92 18.41 -10.91
C ARG A 112 1.69 17.40 -9.81
N GLU A 113 1.42 17.84 -8.57
CA GLU A 113 1.17 16.95 -7.44
C GLU A 113 -0.06 16.07 -7.67
N ARG A 114 -1.13 16.64 -8.21
CA ARG A 114 -2.36 15.89 -8.53
C ARG A 114 -2.15 14.88 -9.65
N VAL A 115 -1.36 15.24 -10.66
CA VAL A 115 -1.01 14.32 -11.76
C VAL A 115 -0.12 13.19 -11.21
N ALA A 116 0.82 13.48 -10.32
CA ALA A 116 1.62 12.45 -9.67
C ALA A 116 0.74 11.49 -8.86
N SER A 117 -0.13 12.00 -7.99
CA SER A 117 -1.07 11.19 -7.21
C SER A 117 -2.00 10.34 -8.08
N PHE A 118 -2.49 10.90 -9.19
CA PHE A 118 -3.28 10.14 -10.16
C PHE A 118 -2.49 8.98 -10.78
N LEU A 119 -1.24 9.24 -11.20
CA LEU A 119 -0.38 8.22 -11.78
C LEU A 119 0.01 7.13 -10.78
N GLN A 120 0.15 7.45 -9.49
CA GLN A 120 0.33 6.48 -8.40
C GLN A 120 -0.86 5.53 -8.32
N GLN A 121 -2.08 6.09 -8.24
CA GLN A 121 -3.31 5.28 -8.17
C GLN A 121 -3.51 4.43 -9.43
N LYS A 122 -3.20 4.98 -10.62
CA LYS A 122 -3.21 4.22 -11.86
C LYS A 122 -2.22 3.06 -11.82
N ALA A 123 -1.04 3.27 -11.27
CA ALA A 123 -0.04 2.22 -11.12
C ALA A 123 -0.53 1.09 -10.21
N ASP A 124 -1.17 1.42 -9.08
CA ASP A 124 -1.71 0.43 -8.15
C ASP A 124 -2.84 -0.39 -8.79
N ILE A 125 -3.76 0.26 -9.51
CA ILE A 125 -4.83 -0.42 -10.26
C ILE A 125 -4.25 -1.36 -11.32
N ALA A 126 -3.29 -0.89 -12.12
CA ALA A 126 -2.64 -1.70 -13.16
C ALA A 126 -1.88 -2.89 -12.55
N TYR A 127 -1.20 -2.68 -11.42
CA TYR A 127 -0.51 -3.74 -10.69
C TYR A 127 -1.47 -4.83 -10.19
N ASN A 128 -2.56 -4.43 -9.54
CA ASN A 128 -3.59 -5.35 -9.05
C ASN A 128 -4.30 -6.10 -10.18
N ALA A 129 -4.41 -5.49 -11.37
CA ALA A 129 -4.92 -6.13 -12.58
C ALA A 129 -3.88 -7.06 -13.27
N GLY A 130 -2.63 -7.11 -12.78
CA GLY A 130 -1.55 -7.90 -13.40
C GLY A 130 -0.88 -7.23 -14.61
N HIS A 131 -1.19 -5.98 -14.89
CA HIS A 131 -0.61 -5.19 -15.98
C HIS A 131 0.70 -4.52 -15.55
N ILE A 132 1.71 -5.32 -15.24
CA ILE A 132 2.96 -4.87 -14.60
C ILE A 132 3.70 -3.79 -15.39
N SER A 133 3.77 -3.92 -16.72
CA SER A 133 4.43 -2.91 -17.56
C SER A 133 3.75 -1.55 -17.50
N GLU A 134 2.43 -1.52 -17.42
CA GLU A 134 1.65 -0.30 -17.27
C GLU A 134 1.84 0.32 -15.88
N ALA A 135 1.85 -0.49 -14.82
CA ALA A 135 2.15 -0.07 -13.46
C ALA A 135 3.54 0.58 -13.36
N ILE A 136 4.57 -0.05 -13.91
CA ILE A 136 5.94 0.49 -13.97
C ILE A 136 5.94 1.85 -14.68
N ASN A 137 5.30 1.95 -15.84
CA ASN A 137 5.28 3.19 -16.62
C ASN A 137 4.57 4.32 -15.86
N ALA A 138 3.41 4.07 -15.28
CA ALA A 138 2.65 5.06 -14.54
C ALA A 138 3.42 5.55 -13.29
N LEU A 139 3.95 4.65 -12.46
CA LEU A 139 4.67 5.02 -11.25
C LEU A 139 6.01 5.71 -11.55
N SER A 140 6.70 5.31 -12.64
CA SER A 140 7.92 5.99 -13.08
C SER A 140 7.66 7.44 -13.53
N GLN A 141 6.50 7.71 -14.14
CA GLN A 141 6.10 9.06 -14.49
C GLN A 141 5.74 9.89 -13.25
N ALA A 142 5.00 9.30 -12.28
CA ALA A 142 4.70 9.95 -11.02
C ALA A 142 5.99 10.40 -10.31
N LEU A 143 6.95 9.49 -10.14
CA LEU A 143 8.24 9.77 -9.51
C LEU A 143 9.04 10.87 -10.22
N LYS A 144 8.99 10.96 -11.55
CA LYS A 144 9.65 12.07 -12.29
C LYS A 144 9.02 13.41 -11.94
N ILE A 145 7.69 13.47 -11.80
CA ILE A 145 6.99 14.69 -11.41
C ILE A 145 7.36 15.07 -9.97
N GLU A 146 7.35 14.12 -9.05
CA GLU A 146 7.74 14.31 -7.65
C GLU A 146 9.16 14.80 -7.51
N GLN A 147 10.11 14.26 -8.29
CA GLN A 147 11.49 14.74 -8.36
C GLN A 147 11.58 16.21 -8.76
N THR A 148 10.70 16.70 -9.62
CA THR A 148 10.65 18.12 -10.00
C THR A 148 10.03 19.01 -8.92
N LEU A 149 9.17 18.44 -8.07
CA LEU A 149 8.48 19.14 -6.98
C LEU A 149 9.33 19.20 -5.70
N TYR A 150 9.91 18.08 -5.32
CA TYR A 150 10.55 17.88 -3.99
C TYR A 150 12.07 17.74 -4.09
N GLY A 151 12.62 17.76 -5.28
CA GLY A 151 14.05 17.53 -5.51
C GLY A 151 14.40 16.05 -5.68
N THR A 152 15.69 15.76 -5.71
CA THR A 152 16.19 14.39 -5.99
C THR A 152 16.35 13.54 -4.73
N GLU A 153 16.11 14.09 -3.54
CA GLU A 153 16.15 13.32 -2.30
C GLU A 153 14.92 12.43 -2.18
N PHE A 154 15.13 11.21 -1.67
CA PHE A 154 14.06 10.20 -1.56
C PHE A 154 12.94 10.56 -0.57
N GLY A 155 13.05 11.54 0.31
CA GLY A 155 12.14 11.89 1.37
C GLY A 155 10.68 11.46 1.18
N GLU A 156 9.92 12.27 0.48
CA GLU A 156 8.49 11.99 0.20
C GLU A 156 8.30 10.84 -0.83
N MET A 157 9.31 10.53 -1.63
CA MET A 157 9.24 9.54 -2.70
C MET A 157 9.62 8.11 -2.27
N THR A 158 9.89 7.87 -0.98
CA THR A 158 10.39 6.57 -0.52
C THR A 158 9.39 5.43 -0.72
N VAL A 159 8.11 5.67 -0.46
CA VAL A 159 7.04 4.68 -0.63
C VAL A 159 6.91 4.29 -2.10
N ASP A 160 6.80 5.27 -2.98
CA ASP A 160 6.63 5.05 -4.42
C ASP A 160 7.87 4.42 -5.05
N SER A 161 9.05 4.81 -4.59
CA SER A 161 10.29 4.18 -5.02
C SER A 161 10.38 2.71 -4.59
N ASN A 162 9.90 2.37 -3.38
CA ASN A 162 9.82 0.99 -2.92
C ASN A 162 8.80 0.17 -3.73
N ASN A 163 7.63 0.75 -4.00
CA ASN A 163 6.59 0.13 -4.83
C ASN A 163 7.11 -0.10 -6.26
N LEU A 164 7.78 0.89 -6.85
CA LEU A 164 8.37 0.75 -8.19
C LEU A 164 9.44 -0.34 -8.24
N ALA A 165 10.27 -0.46 -7.20
CA ALA A 165 11.23 -1.56 -7.11
C ALA A 165 10.54 -2.92 -7.08
N GLY A 166 9.40 -3.04 -6.35
CA GLY A 166 8.55 -4.23 -6.36
C GLY A 166 7.95 -4.54 -7.73
N PHE A 167 7.46 -3.51 -8.44
CA PHE A 167 6.93 -3.67 -9.80
C PHE A 167 8.01 -4.10 -10.79
N TYR A 168 9.21 -3.52 -10.71
CA TYR A 168 10.36 -3.97 -11.50
C TYR A 168 10.71 -5.44 -11.21
N ALA A 169 10.68 -5.86 -9.94
CA ALA A 169 10.96 -7.24 -9.57
C ALA A 169 9.95 -8.21 -10.19
N GLN A 170 8.66 -7.89 -10.15
CA GLN A 170 7.61 -8.70 -10.76
C GLN A 170 7.67 -8.68 -12.30
N GLY A 171 8.05 -7.54 -12.89
CA GLY A 171 8.25 -7.43 -14.34
C GLY A 171 9.55 -8.05 -14.84
N HIS A 172 10.30 -8.77 -13.98
CA HIS A 172 11.60 -9.37 -14.29
C HIS A 172 12.71 -8.37 -14.66
N HIS A 173 12.54 -7.09 -14.30
CA HIS A 173 13.55 -6.03 -14.43
C HIS A 173 14.47 -6.03 -13.19
N TYR A 174 15.16 -7.15 -12.96
CA TYR A 174 15.89 -7.41 -11.70
C TYR A 174 17.01 -6.42 -11.41
N LYS A 175 17.65 -5.88 -12.44
CA LYS A 175 18.72 -4.89 -12.29
C LYS A 175 18.16 -3.57 -11.77
N GLU A 176 17.10 -3.06 -12.39
CA GLU A 176 16.43 -1.82 -12.02
C GLU A 176 15.84 -1.93 -10.60
N ALA A 177 15.21 -3.05 -10.28
CA ALA A 177 14.71 -3.33 -8.95
C ALA A 177 15.81 -3.30 -7.89
N LYS A 178 16.92 -4.01 -8.14
CA LYS A 178 18.07 -4.06 -7.24
C LYS A 178 18.69 -2.68 -7.02
N ASP A 179 18.93 -1.95 -8.09
CA ASP A 179 19.55 -0.63 -8.04
C ASP A 179 18.69 0.35 -7.22
N LEU A 180 17.38 0.28 -7.37
CA LEU A 180 16.44 1.13 -6.63
C LEU A 180 16.36 0.75 -5.15
N TYR A 181 16.27 -0.55 -4.81
CA TYR A 181 16.33 -1.01 -3.44
C TYR A 181 17.64 -0.62 -2.73
N LEU A 182 18.79 -0.75 -3.40
CA LEU A 182 20.07 -0.36 -2.80
C LEU A 182 20.17 1.13 -2.53
N LYS A 183 19.62 1.97 -3.42
CA LYS A 183 19.53 3.42 -3.19
C LYS A 183 18.65 3.75 -1.99
N LEU A 184 17.49 3.10 -1.86
CA LEU A 184 16.60 3.26 -0.70
C LEU A 184 17.27 2.85 0.61
N ILE A 185 17.98 1.70 0.62
CA ILE A 185 18.72 1.26 1.81
C ILE A 185 19.78 2.31 2.20
N ALA A 186 20.55 2.81 1.25
CA ALA A 186 21.57 3.83 1.52
C ALA A 186 20.94 5.13 2.07
N TYR A 187 19.83 5.57 1.49
CA TYR A 187 19.09 6.74 1.98
C TYR A 187 18.63 6.54 3.43
N TYR A 188 17.94 5.44 3.73
CA TYR A 188 17.47 5.18 5.09
C TYR A 188 18.61 5.02 6.10
N GLN A 189 19.72 4.36 5.72
CA GLN A 189 20.89 4.23 6.59
C GLN A 189 21.50 5.57 6.92
N SER A 190 21.58 6.50 5.98
CA SER A 190 22.08 7.86 6.22
C SER A 190 21.25 8.62 7.25
N ARG A 191 19.94 8.34 7.34
CA ARG A 191 19.02 8.96 8.31
C ARG A 191 19.01 8.25 9.67
N LEU A 192 19.17 6.91 9.67
CA LEU A 192 19.15 6.10 10.89
C LEU A 192 20.43 6.26 11.71
N THR A 193 21.60 6.38 11.10
CA THR A 193 22.88 6.43 11.79
C THR A 193 22.97 7.56 12.82
N PRO A 194 22.61 8.82 12.49
CA PRO A 194 22.59 9.90 13.49
C PRO A 194 21.62 9.63 14.64
N MET A 195 20.42 9.12 14.35
CA MET A 195 19.39 8.80 15.34
C MET A 195 19.84 7.68 16.27
N ALA A 196 20.43 6.61 15.74
CA ALA A 196 20.98 5.51 16.53
C ALA A 196 22.05 6.00 17.51
N THR A 197 22.90 6.94 17.09
CA THR A 197 23.92 7.54 17.94
C THR A 197 23.31 8.32 19.10
N VAL A 198 22.27 9.10 18.85
CA VAL A 198 21.56 9.85 19.91
C VAL A 198 20.87 8.88 20.86
N ILE A 199 20.14 7.88 20.34
CA ILE A 199 19.41 6.90 21.15
C ILE A 199 20.36 6.05 21.98
N SER A 200 21.53 5.64 21.45
CA SER A 200 22.52 4.89 22.23
C SER A 200 23.08 5.72 23.40
N ARG A 201 23.31 7.02 23.21
CA ARG A 201 23.70 7.93 24.30
C ARG A 201 22.58 8.11 25.32
N LEU A 202 21.33 8.28 24.88
CA LEU A 202 20.19 8.37 25.78
C LEU A 202 20.02 7.10 26.62
N ARG A 203 20.16 5.91 26.04
CA ARG A 203 20.09 4.61 26.76
C ARG A 203 21.20 4.47 27.80
N PHE A 204 22.36 5.09 27.60
CA PHE A 204 23.43 5.09 28.59
C PHE A 204 23.08 5.89 29.85
N TYR A 205 22.27 6.97 29.71
CA TYR A 205 21.87 7.83 30.83
C TYR A 205 20.49 7.45 31.39
N LEU A 206 19.70 6.63 30.72
CA LEU A 206 18.38 6.21 31.19
C LEU A 206 18.48 4.76 31.71
N PRO A 207 17.88 4.46 32.89
CA PRO A 207 17.80 3.10 33.38
C PRO A 207 17.14 2.17 32.35
N GLU A 208 17.54 0.88 32.29
CA GLU A 208 17.07 -0.10 31.31
C GLU A 208 15.54 -0.30 31.30
N ASN A 209 14.83 0.12 32.35
CA ASN A 209 13.41 -0.11 32.58
C ASN A 209 12.57 1.18 32.60
N ILE A 210 13.01 2.28 32.00
CA ILE A 210 12.13 3.44 31.86
C ILE A 210 11.06 3.08 30.83
N ASP A 211 9.86 2.85 31.36
CA ASP A 211 8.63 2.97 30.60
C ASP A 211 8.47 4.46 30.27
N LEU A 212 8.83 4.84 29.04
CA LEU A 212 8.68 6.21 28.57
C LEU A 212 7.17 6.43 28.42
N ASP A 213 6.58 7.05 29.43
CA ASP A 213 5.19 7.47 29.37
C ASP A 213 4.97 8.49 28.23
N SER A 214 3.70 8.73 27.90
CA SER A 214 3.31 9.64 26.82
C SER A 214 3.80 11.09 26.98
N THR A 215 4.39 11.43 28.13
CA THR A 215 4.90 12.78 28.46
C THR A 215 6.41 12.90 28.24
N SER A 216 7.10 11.80 27.95
CA SER A 216 8.53 11.79 27.73
C SER A 216 8.92 12.60 26.48
N PRO A 217 9.81 13.61 26.59
CA PRO A 217 10.27 14.38 25.45
C PRO A 217 11.07 13.57 24.42
N TYR A 218 11.48 12.36 24.78
CA TYR A 218 12.25 11.45 23.90
C TYR A 218 11.37 10.47 23.14
N LEU A 219 10.08 10.34 23.51
CA LEU A 219 9.15 9.42 22.86
C LEU A 219 9.03 9.66 21.34
N PRO A 220 8.87 10.91 20.85
CA PRO A 220 8.78 11.17 19.41
C PRO A 220 10.03 10.71 18.64
N LEU A 221 11.22 10.87 19.22
CA LEU A 221 12.47 10.43 18.60
C LEU A 221 12.54 8.90 18.52
N LEU A 222 12.10 8.19 19.56
CA LEU A 222 12.07 6.73 19.59
C LEU A 222 11.06 6.17 18.61
N GLU A 223 9.87 6.75 18.53
CA GLU A 223 8.84 6.33 17.57
C GLU A 223 9.29 6.58 16.13
N GLU A 224 9.89 7.72 15.83
CA GLU A 224 10.45 8.01 14.52
C GLU A 224 11.59 7.03 14.17
N TYR A 225 12.46 6.71 15.13
CA TYR A 225 13.52 5.72 14.92
C TYR A 225 12.96 4.33 14.61
N LYS A 226 11.96 3.86 15.36
CA LYS A 226 11.27 2.58 15.12
C LYS A 226 10.61 2.57 13.75
N ARG A 227 9.89 3.65 13.39
CA ARG A 227 9.25 3.79 12.09
C ARG A 227 10.26 3.65 10.96
N ARG A 228 11.39 4.35 11.04
CA ARG A 228 12.45 4.26 10.02
C ARG A 228 13.13 2.90 9.99
N GLN A 229 13.26 2.21 11.12
CA GLN A 229 13.75 0.82 11.13
C GLN A 229 12.77 -0.11 10.39
N SER A 230 11.47 0.08 10.58
CA SER A 230 10.45 -0.67 9.83
C SER A 230 10.52 -0.39 8.32
N ASP A 231 10.71 0.86 7.91
CA ASP A 231 10.90 1.21 6.49
C ASP A 231 12.10 0.47 5.87
N VAL A 232 13.24 0.47 6.58
CA VAL A 232 14.43 -0.30 6.15
C VAL A 232 14.13 -1.79 6.06
N SER A 233 13.42 -2.34 7.06
CA SER A 233 13.06 -3.76 7.04
C SER A 233 12.18 -4.11 5.83
N MET A 234 11.22 -3.26 5.47
CA MET A 234 10.40 -3.48 4.26
C MET A 234 11.25 -3.51 2.99
N VAL A 235 12.20 -2.59 2.85
CA VAL A 235 13.12 -2.56 1.69
C VAL A 235 14.02 -3.79 1.65
N LEU A 236 14.58 -4.19 2.81
CA LEU A 236 15.41 -5.41 2.92
C LEU A 236 14.61 -6.68 2.59
N TYR A 237 13.34 -6.71 2.97
CA TYR A 237 12.44 -7.80 2.60
C TYR A 237 12.18 -7.84 1.10
N GLY A 238 11.89 -6.69 0.48
CA GLY A 238 11.69 -6.60 -0.97
C GLY A 238 12.91 -7.10 -1.76
N ILE A 239 14.12 -6.68 -1.37
CA ILE A 239 15.35 -7.16 -2.04
C ILE A 239 15.62 -8.64 -1.77
N SER A 240 15.24 -9.16 -0.61
CA SER A 240 15.32 -10.60 -0.32
C SER A 240 14.40 -11.42 -1.23
N LEU A 241 13.17 -10.94 -1.46
CA LEU A 241 12.25 -11.56 -2.43
C LEU A 241 12.82 -11.52 -3.85
N LEU A 242 13.44 -10.41 -4.24
CA LEU A 242 14.10 -10.25 -5.54
C LEU A 242 15.18 -11.32 -5.73
N TYR A 243 16.09 -11.49 -4.76
CA TYR A 243 17.15 -12.50 -4.82
C TYR A 243 16.60 -13.93 -4.80
N LYS A 244 15.55 -14.19 -3.99
CA LYS A 244 14.89 -15.49 -3.94
C LYS A 244 14.27 -15.84 -5.31
N ASN A 245 13.55 -14.92 -5.94
CA ASN A 245 12.95 -15.13 -7.24
C ASN A 245 13.98 -15.34 -8.36
N ASN A 246 15.19 -14.79 -8.17
CA ASN A 246 16.32 -14.99 -9.08
C ASN A 246 17.21 -16.17 -8.68
N GLN A 247 16.74 -17.08 -7.83
CA GLN A 247 17.43 -18.29 -7.36
C GLN A 247 18.76 -18.03 -6.61
N GLN A 248 18.99 -16.82 -6.16
CA GLN A 248 20.17 -16.41 -5.38
C GLN A 248 19.87 -16.52 -3.88
N LEU A 249 19.68 -17.76 -3.41
CA LEU A 249 19.10 -18.05 -2.09
C LEU A 249 19.98 -17.61 -0.92
N GLU A 250 21.31 -17.64 -1.03
CA GLU A 250 22.22 -17.15 0.02
C GLU A 250 22.08 -15.64 0.24
N GLN A 251 22.06 -14.86 -0.85
CA GLN A 251 21.82 -13.41 -0.75
C GLN A 251 20.41 -13.12 -0.23
N ALA A 252 19.42 -13.89 -0.68
CA ALA A 252 18.06 -13.76 -0.18
C ALA A 252 17.99 -13.96 1.34
N LYS A 253 18.73 -14.95 1.86
CA LYS A 253 18.83 -15.25 3.28
C LYS A 253 19.41 -14.08 4.08
N ASP A 254 20.58 -13.56 3.66
CA ASP A 254 21.23 -12.43 4.33
C ASP A 254 20.28 -11.23 4.49
N PHE A 255 19.61 -10.84 3.41
CA PHE A 255 18.66 -9.73 3.45
C PHE A 255 17.41 -10.04 4.30
N ALA A 256 16.90 -11.26 4.27
CA ALA A 256 15.76 -11.67 5.08
C ALA A 256 16.08 -11.68 6.59
N GLU A 257 17.26 -12.16 6.98
CA GLU A 257 17.73 -12.17 8.37
C GLU A 257 17.91 -10.74 8.90
N ARG A 258 18.44 -9.84 8.09
CA ARG A 258 18.58 -8.41 8.43
C ARG A 258 17.22 -7.75 8.59
N ALA A 259 16.27 -8.02 7.70
CA ALA A 259 14.90 -7.52 7.81
C ALA A 259 14.24 -8.02 9.11
N PHE A 260 14.33 -9.31 9.39
CA PHE A 260 13.78 -9.91 10.60
C PHE A 260 14.36 -9.27 11.88
N THR A 261 15.68 -9.04 11.91
CA THR A 261 16.34 -8.41 13.06
C THR A 261 15.83 -7.00 13.34
N LEU A 262 15.57 -6.22 12.29
CA LEU A 262 15.03 -4.86 12.46
C LEU A 262 13.57 -4.87 12.91
N ASP A 263 12.73 -5.75 12.36
CA ASP A 263 11.33 -5.87 12.76
C ASP A 263 11.16 -6.33 14.21
N ALA A 264 12.07 -7.17 14.71
CA ALA A 264 12.07 -7.62 16.11
C ALA A 264 12.14 -6.45 17.11
N VAL A 265 12.70 -5.30 16.70
CA VAL A 265 12.83 -4.10 17.52
C VAL A 265 11.68 -3.10 17.29
N ALA A 266 11.17 -3.03 16.05
CA ALA A 266 10.29 -1.94 15.62
C ALA A 266 8.79 -2.27 15.72
N TYR A 267 8.34 -3.43 15.20
CA TYR A 267 6.94 -3.82 15.15
C TYR A 267 6.76 -5.32 15.41
N PRO A 268 6.18 -5.70 16.54
CA PRO A 268 6.41 -7.06 17.02
C PRO A 268 5.65 -8.17 16.28
N ALA A 269 4.38 -8.00 15.86
CA ALA A 269 3.61 -9.21 15.65
C ALA A 269 3.48 -9.70 14.20
N LYS A 270 2.87 -8.92 13.31
CA LYS A 270 2.48 -9.38 11.98
C LYS A 270 3.68 -9.54 11.03
N MET A 271 4.53 -8.54 10.98
CA MET A 271 5.68 -8.54 10.06
C MET A 271 6.70 -9.63 10.40
N GLN A 272 6.95 -9.92 11.68
CA GLN A 272 7.84 -11.00 12.08
C GLN A 272 7.36 -12.38 11.61
N TYR A 273 6.04 -12.61 11.62
CA TYR A 273 5.47 -13.85 11.10
C TYR A 273 5.83 -14.04 9.61
N GLU A 274 5.62 -13.04 8.78
CA GLU A 274 5.92 -13.08 7.34
C GLU A 274 7.43 -13.27 7.07
N ARG A 275 8.29 -12.58 7.82
CA ARG A 275 9.76 -12.74 7.71
C ARG A 275 10.19 -14.16 8.05
N LEU A 276 9.67 -14.74 9.12
CA LEU A 276 9.95 -16.11 9.53
C LEU A 276 9.47 -17.14 8.49
N GLN A 277 8.32 -16.92 7.87
CA GLN A 277 7.83 -17.76 6.77
C GLN A 277 8.77 -17.69 5.57
N GLN A 278 9.22 -16.49 5.21
CA GLN A 278 10.16 -16.33 4.12
C GLN A 278 11.50 -17.00 4.40
N LEU A 279 12.05 -16.81 5.60
CA LEU A 279 13.29 -17.45 6.02
C LEU A 279 13.17 -18.97 5.99
N ALA A 280 12.02 -19.53 6.40
CA ALA A 280 11.75 -20.95 6.31
C ALA A 280 11.77 -21.45 4.85
N ASN A 281 11.13 -20.73 3.94
CA ASN A 281 11.10 -21.08 2.52
C ASN A 281 12.48 -20.97 1.85
N ILE A 282 13.27 -19.98 2.23
CA ILE A 282 14.64 -19.81 1.72
C ILE A 282 15.53 -20.94 2.24
N ALA A 283 15.47 -21.26 3.54
CA ALA A 283 16.24 -22.35 4.15
C ALA A 283 15.91 -23.71 3.50
N GLU A 284 14.63 -23.97 3.22
CA GLU A 284 14.20 -25.17 2.49
C GLU A 284 14.78 -25.22 1.07
N GLY A 285 14.76 -24.09 0.34
CA GLY A 285 15.38 -23.99 -0.98
C GLY A 285 16.90 -24.20 -0.97
N LEU A 286 17.57 -23.89 0.14
CA LEU A 286 19.00 -24.17 0.38
C LEU A 286 19.28 -25.62 0.83
N GLY A 287 18.23 -26.42 1.06
CA GLY A 287 18.34 -27.77 1.57
C GLY A 287 18.54 -27.86 3.11
N ASP A 288 18.54 -26.71 3.81
CA ASP A 288 18.63 -26.67 5.27
C ASP A 288 17.27 -26.91 5.93
N ASN A 289 16.82 -28.17 5.86
CA ASN A 289 15.53 -28.57 6.41
C ASN A 289 15.45 -28.43 7.95
N ALA A 290 16.61 -28.42 8.64
CA ALA A 290 16.63 -28.22 10.08
C ALA A 290 16.30 -26.77 10.43
N GLN A 291 16.95 -25.84 9.77
CA GLN A 291 16.70 -24.41 9.96
C GLN A 291 15.29 -24.00 9.48
N ALA A 292 14.82 -24.56 8.35
CA ALA A 292 13.47 -24.35 7.86
C ALA A 292 12.41 -24.74 8.91
N ARG A 293 12.56 -25.92 9.54
CA ARG A 293 11.67 -26.35 10.64
C ARG A 293 11.73 -25.41 11.83
N ARG A 294 12.94 -24.95 12.20
CA ARG A 294 13.13 -24.00 13.31
C ARG A 294 12.39 -22.68 13.05
N TYR A 295 12.54 -22.10 11.87
CA TYR A 295 11.83 -20.86 11.50
C TYR A 295 10.31 -21.06 11.48
N ARG A 296 9.78 -22.18 10.99
CA ARG A 296 8.35 -22.51 11.02
C ARG A 296 7.83 -22.63 12.47
N GLN A 297 8.61 -23.24 13.36
CA GLN A 297 8.26 -23.33 14.79
C GLN A 297 8.25 -21.94 15.46
N MET A 298 9.22 -21.10 15.16
CA MET A 298 9.25 -19.71 15.65
C MET A 298 8.05 -18.92 15.12
N SER A 299 7.75 -19.04 13.85
CA SER A 299 6.58 -18.41 13.21
C SER A 299 5.28 -18.85 13.89
N PHE A 300 5.11 -20.15 14.13
CA PHE A 300 3.95 -20.70 14.82
C PHE A 300 3.83 -20.16 16.25
N ARG A 301 4.91 -20.17 17.04
CA ARG A 301 4.93 -19.63 18.42
C ARG A 301 4.57 -18.15 18.43
N HIS A 302 5.14 -17.41 17.51
CA HIS A 302 4.87 -15.97 17.39
C HIS A 302 3.40 -15.68 17.07
N ARG A 303 2.84 -16.44 16.13
CA ARG A 303 1.42 -16.40 15.81
C ARG A 303 0.52 -16.68 17.02
N MET A 304 0.85 -17.72 17.79
CA MET A 304 0.08 -18.10 19.00
C MET A 304 0.19 -17.05 20.12
N ALA A 305 1.39 -16.48 20.31
CA ALA A 305 1.62 -15.46 21.36
C ALA A 305 0.85 -14.15 21.12
N HIS A 306 0.56 -13.81 19.87
CA HIS A 306 -0.13 -12.57 19.52
C HIS A 306 -1.59 -12.76 19.13
N SER A 307 -2.19 -13.91 19.47
CA SER A 307 -3.63 -14.21 19.24
C SER A 307 -4.09 -13.95 17.80
N ILE A 308 -3.22 -14.18 16.83
CA ILE A 308 -3.57 -14.09 15.41
C ILE A 308 -4.42 -15.34 15.10
N TYR A 309 -5.71 -15.28 15.38
CA TYR A 309 -6.63 -16.39 15.11
C TYR A 309 -7.04 -16.44 13.64
N PRO A 310 -7.20 -17.67 13.08
CA PRO A 310 -7.91 -17.86 11.81
C PRO A 310 -9.36 -17.42 12.00
N GLY A 311 -9.75 -16.30 11.45
CA GLY A 311 -11.09 -15.71 11.65
C GLY A 311 -11.05 -14.22 11.99
N ASP A 312 -9.89 -13.66 12.34
CA ASP A 312 -9.69 -12.23 12.35
C ASP A 312 -9.90 -11.70 10.91
N PRO A 313 -10.76 -10.67 10.69
CA PRO A 313 -10.94 -10.07 9.37
C PRO A 313 -9.63 -9.66 8.69
N GLN A 314 -8.63 -9.22 9.45
CA GLN A 314 -7.29 -8.94 8.96
C GLN A 314 -6.51 -10.19 8.52
N TYR A 315 -6.94 -11.39 8.93
CA TYR A 315 -6.31 -12.66 8.58
C TYR A 315 -6.90 -13.29 7.31
N ASN A 316 -8.17 -13.00 7.01
CA ASN A 316 -8.85 -13.58 5.85
C ASN A 316 -8.30 -13.09 4.50
N ASP A 317 -7.64 -11.91 4.46
CA ASP A 317 -7.06 -11.38 3.23
C ASP A 317 -5.79 -12.13 2.77
N PHE A 318 -5.12 -12.88 3.68
CA PHE A 318 -3.88 -13.60 3.38
C PHE A 318 -4.01 -15.13 3.41
N ALA A 319 -5.11 -15.68 3.89
CA ALA A 319 -5.28 -17.11 4.13
C ALA A 319 -5.96 -17.86 2.98
N LYS A 320 -6.32 -17.19 1.90
CA LYS A 320 -6.73 -17.89 0.68
C LYS A 320 -5.52 -17.98 -0.25
N PRO A 321 -4.81 -19.15 -0.30
CA PRO A 321 -4.15 -19.49 -1.56
C PRO A 321 -5.26 -19.33 -2.61
N GLY A 322 -4.95 -18.76 -3.78
CA GLY A 322 -5.92 -18.49 -4.83
C GLY A 322 -6.76 -19.71 -5.19
N GLY A 323 -7.64 -20.08 -4.29
CA GLY A 323 -8.72 -21.00 -4.51
C GLY A 323 -9.69 -20.26 -5.42
N ASP A 324 -9.93 -20.88 -6.53
CA ASP A 324 -10.81 -20.43 -7.60
C ASP A 324 -12.11 -19.85 -7.01
N ARG A 325 -12.17 -18.51 -6.82
CA ARG A 325 -13.36 -17.83 -6.28
C ARG A 325 -14.53 -17.94 -7.25
N CYS A 326 -14.23 -18.44 -8.45
CA CYS A 326 -15.13 -18.52 -9.59
C CYS A 326 -15.61 -19.95 -9.91
N GLY A 327 -15.23 -20.95 -9.09
CA GLY A 327 -15.66 -22.35 -9.22
C GLY A 327 -17.06 -22.61 -8.69
#